data_40a78ec4814c91de824d15f99b4321b4
#
_entry.id   40a78ec4814c91de824d15f99b4321b4
#
_cell.length_a   1.000
_cell.length_b   1.000
_cell.length_c   1.000
_cell.angle_alpha   90.00
_cell.angle_beta   90.00
_cell.angle_gamma   90.00
#
_symmetry.space_group_name_H-M   'P 1'
#
loop_
_entity.id
_entity.type
_entity.pdbx_description
1 polymer ?
#
loop_
_entity_poly.entity_id
_entity_poly.type
_entity_poly.pdbx_seq_one_letter_code
_entity_poly.pdbx_strand_id
1 'polypeptide(L)'
;MSRVQKNILQICLFVSIFATLLIIATFLDLQISNILASGGLGSGKYYTSNIFGQIMEYIGSFPIFFLGGFACLIFMHHFYQFKDARRLLSLLFLLIGFGLIFYFYHDTMKYIARFITNQHTVKDYLYSWWGLLVMITLSLSTTAIGVIFYHKVSFENNRKLFNFAFVVIGTCLLYMIINLIKGPVGRMRFRAMTLIGNDFSYYTPWYVISDAK
;
A
#
# COMPACT_ATOMS: atom_id res chain seq x y z
N MET A 1 -13.61 36.17 -4.77
CA MET A 1 -13.96 34.75 -4.85
C MET A 1 -14.15 34.22 -3.45
N SER A 2 -15.32 33.68 -3.12
CA SER A 2 -15.62 33.15 -1.80
C SER A 2 -14.78 31.88 -1.53
N ARG A 3 -14.60 31.51 -0.24
CA ARG A 3 -13.87 30.29 0.14
C ARG A 3 -14.48 29.02 -0.48
N VAL A 4 -15.80 29.00 -0.60
CA VAL A 4 -16.57 27.90 -1.23
C VAL A 4 -16.24 27.81 -2.72
N GLN A 5 -16.21 28.93 -3.45
CA GLN A 5 -15.87 28.95 -4.86
C GLN A 5 -14.44 28.46 -5.13
N LYS A 6 -13.47 28.82 -4.27
CA LYS A 6 -12.08 28.30 -4.37
C LYS A 6 -12.03 26.79 -4.19
N ASN A 7 -12.73 26.26 -3.20
CA ASN A 7 -12.77 24.81 -2.97
C ASN A 7 -13.41 24.04 -4.14
N ILE A 8 -14.52 24.57 -4.67
CA ILE A 8 -15.19 23.98 -5.85
C ILE A 8 -14.24 23.99 -7.05
N LEU A 9 -13.56 25.11 -7.31
CA LEU A 9 -12.61 25.21 -8.41
C LEU A 9 -11.45 24.20 -8.27
N GLN A 10 -10.91 24.04 -7.06
CA GLN A 10 -9.85 23.05 -6.80
C GLN A 10 -10.33 21.63 -7.04
N ILE A 11 -11.54 21.28 -6.60
CA ILE A 11 -12.13 19.95 -6.83
C ILE A 11 -12.34 19.72 -8.33
N CYS A 12 -12.93 20.69 -9.05
CA CYS A 12 -13.13 20.58 -10.50
C CYS A 12 -11.81 20.42 -11.25
N LEU A 13 -10.77 21.20 -10.88
CA LEU A 13 -9.45 21.09 -11.49
C LEU A 13 -8.85 19.69 -11.24
N PHE A 14 -8.91 19.20 -10.00
CA PHE A 14 -8.42 17.87 -9.64
C PHE A 14 -9.13 16.77 -10.43
N VAL A 15 -10.47 16.81 -10.49
CA VAL A 15 -11.27 15.84 -11.24
C VAL A 15 -10.94 15.88 -12.74
N SER A 16 -10.76 17.08 -13.30
CA SER A 16 -10.41 17.23 -14.72
C SER A 16 -9.05 16.66 -15.03
N ILE A 17 -8.03 16.95 -14.21
CA ILE A 17 -6.68 16.39 -14.37
C ILE A 17 -6.74 14.86 -14.24
N PHE A 18 -7.43 14.35 -13.22
CA PHE A 18 -7.55 12.91 -13.00
C PHE A 18 -8.25 12.21 -14.17
N ALA A 19 -9.35 12.76 -14.67
CA ALA A 19 -10.07 12.22 -15.84
C ALA A 19 -9.19 12.22 -17.10
N THR A 20 -8.44 13.30 -17.34
CA THR A 20 -7.50 13.38 -18.46
C THR A 20 -6.41 12.32 -18.36
N LEU A 21 -5.79 12.16 -17.19
CA LEU A 21 -4.77 11.14 -16.96
C LEU A 21 -5.35 9.71 -17.11
N LEU A 22 -6.57 9.49 -16.66
CA LEU A 22 -7.26 8.21 -16.82
C LEU A 22 -7.50 7.88 -18.30
N ILE A 23 -7.95 8.85 -19.10
CA ILE A 23 -8.14 8.70 -20.54
C ILE A 23 -6.81 8.37 -21.21
N ILE A 24 -5.75 9.12 -20.92
CA ILE A 24 -4.40 8.88 -21.45
C ILE A 24 -3.95 7.48 -21.09
N ALA A 25 -4.07 7.09 -19.81
CA ALA A 25 -3.70 5.75 -19.36
C ALA A 25 -4.50 4.64 -20.05
N THR A 26 -5.79 4.89 -20.36
CA THR A 26 -6.66 3.92 -21.04
C THR A 26 -6.17 3.58 -22.45
N PHE A 27 -5.80 4.59 -23.23
CA PHE A 27 -5.41 4.41 -24.62
C PHE A 27 -3.92 4.10 -24.81
N LEU A 28 -3.07 4.57 -23.90
CA LEU A 28 -1.61 4.48 -24.04
C LEU A 28 -0.96 3.46 -23.07
N ASP A 29 -1.72 2.75 -22.25
CA ASP A 29 -1.20 1.84 -21.23
C ASP A 29 -0.21 0.81 -21.82
N LEU A 30 -0.57 0.15 -22.92
CA LEU A 30 0.30 -0.81 -23.58
C LEU A 30 1.54 -0.15 -24.18
N GLN A 31 1.39 1.01 -24.82
CA GLN A 31 2.49 1.75 -25.44
C GLN A 31 3.46 2.27 -24.38
N ILE A 32 2.95 2.86 -23.28
CA ILE A 32 3.74 3.31 -22.14
C ILE A 32 4.48 2.13 -21.52
N SER A 33 3.80 1.01 -21.33
CA SER A 33 4.40 -0.21 -20.79
C SER A 33 5.53 -0.73 -21.67
N ASN A 34 5.36 -0.73 -23.01
CA ASN A 34 6.38 -1.11 -23.97
C ASN A 34 7.59 -0.16 -23.93
N ILE A 35 7.36 1.16 -23.88
CA ILE A 35 8.45 2.16 -23.79
C ILE A 35 9.23 1.99 -22.48
N LEU A 36 8.54 1.85 -21.36
CA LEU A 36 9.18 1.66 -20.05
C LEU A 36 9.96 0.34 -19.96
N ALA A 37 9.50 -0.70 -20.68
CA ALA A 37 10.16 -1.99 -20.71
C ALA A 37 11.19 -2.11 -21.83
N SER A 38 11.32 -1.15 -22.73
CA SER A 38 12.16 -1.23 -23.95
C SER A 38 13.62 -1.58 -23.66
N GLY A 39 14.18 -1.09 -22.55
CA GLY A 39 15.53 -1.44 -22.11
C GLY A 39 15.69 -2.87 -21.56
N GLY A 40 14.60 -3.58 -21.32
CA GLY A 40 14.57 -4.94 -20.75
C GLY A 40 13.95 -5.99 -21.67
N LEU A 41 13.33 -5.56 -22.77
CA LEU A 41 12.71 -6.46 -23.74
C LEU A 41 13.79 -7.35 -24.41
N GLY A 42 13.62 -8.65 -24.29
CA GLY A 42 14.58 -9.63 -24.81
C GLY A 42 15.73 -9.98 -23.89
N SER A 43 16.06 -9.19 -22.90
CA SER A 43 17.12 -9.48 -21.91
C SER A 43 16.60 -10.17 -20.64
N GLY A 44 15.28 -10.22 -20.44
CA GLY A 44 14.65 -10.67 -19.19
C GLY A 44 14.88 -9.75 -17.98
N LYS A 45 15.58 -8.64 -18.18
CA LYS A 45 15.93 -7.67 -17.16
C LYS A 45 14.92 -6.51 -17.17
N TYR A 46 13.88 -6.62 -16.37
CA TYR A 46 12.91 -5.55 -16.15
C TYR A 46 13.38 -4.59 -15.03
N TYR A 47 12.82 -3.39 -14.99
CA TYR A 47 13.06 -2.46 -13.89
C TYR A 47 12.80 -3.07 -12.50
N THR A 48 11.89 -4.01 -12.39
CA THR A 48 11.62 -4.76 -11.14
C THR A 48 12.75 -5.69 -10.71
N SER A 49 13.71 -6.01 -11.59
CA SER A 49 14.92 -6.77 -11.26
C SER A 49 16.09 -5.87 -10.86
N ASN A 50 15.99 -4.56 -11.10
CA ASN A 50 16.97 -3.57 -10.66
C ASN A 50 16.70 -3.11 -9.22
N ILE A 51 17.77 -2.76 -8.51
CA ILE A 51 17.73 -2.18 -7.16
C ILE A 51 16.76 -1.00 -7.09
N PHE A 52 16.78 -0.12 -8.09
CA PHE A 52 15.88 1.04 -8.17
C PHE A 52 14.39 0.62 -8.23
N GLY A 53 14.04 -0.34 -9.07
CA GLY A 53 12.68 -0.85 -9.18
C GLY A 53 12.18 -1.50 -7.89
N GLN A 54 13.05 -2.22 -7.20
CA GLN A 54 12.75 -2.83 -5.90
C GLN A 54 12.53 -1.77 -4.82
N ILE A 55 13.37 -0.73 -4.77
CA ILE A 55 13.19 0.40 -3.85
C ILE A 55 11.86 1.12 -4.10
N MET A 56 11.51 1.37 -5.38
CA MET A 56 10.25 2.02 -5.73
C MET A 56 9.03 1.16 -5.39
N GLU A 57 9.11 -0.15 -5.57
CA GLU A 57 8.07 -1.10 -5.16
C GLU A 57 7.87 -1.05 -3.63
N TYR A 58 8.97 -1.03 -2.86
CA TYR A 58 8.94 -0.93 -1.40
C TYR A 58 8.37 0.42 -0.93
N ILE A 59 8.85 1.54 -1.49
CA ILE A 59 8.36 2.89 -1.15
C ILE A 59 6.86 3.03 -1.45
N GLY A 60 6.37 2.37 -2.49
CA GLY A 60 4.95 2.38 -2.84
C GLY A 60 4.05 1.69 -1.82
N SER A 61 4.52 0.62 -1.19
CA SER A 61 3.75 -0.13 -0.17
C SER A 61 3.95 0.41 1.26
N PHE A 62 5.12 0.96 1.56
CA PHE A 62 5.51 1.46 2.88
C PHE A 62 4.50 2.39 3.54
N PRO A 63 3.99 3.47 2.88
CA PRO A 63 3.10 4.40 3.54
C PRO A 63 1.78 3.76 3.99
N ILE A 64 1.28 2.79 3.25
CA ILE A 64 -0.03 2.17 3.49
C ILE A 64 -0.02 1.38 4.80
N PHE A 65 0.95 0.49 4.96
CA PHE A 65 1.00 -0.36 6.15
C PHE A 65 1.52 0.38 7.38
N PHE A 66 2.55 1.19 7.23
CA PHE A 66 3.15 1.93 8.33
C PHE A 66 2.21 3.03 8.84
N LEU A 67 1.77 3.94 7.97
CA LEU A 67 0.86 5.02 8.34
C LEU A 67 -0.53 4.48 8.73
N GLY A 68 -1.02 3.43 8.06
CA GLY A 68 -2.26 2.76 8.42
C GLY A 68 -2.22 2.18 9.83
N GLY A 69 -1.10 1.54 10.21
CA GLY A 69 -0.90 1.06 11.57
C GLY A 69 -0.94 2.17 12.60
N PHE A 70 -0.22 3.27 12.38
CA PHE A 70 -0.25 4.45 13.27
C PHE A 70 -1.62 5.13 13.30
N ALA A 71 -2.33 5.21 12.18
CA ALA A 71 -3.69 5.73 12.15
C ALA A 71 -4.64 4.89 13.02
N CYS A 72 -4.52 3.56 12.99
CA CYS A 72 -5.27 2.68 13.90
C CYS A 72 -4.94 2.94 15.37
N LEU A 73 -3.69 3.21 15.74
CA LEU A 73 -3.31 3.57 17.12
C LEU A 73 -3.92 4.90 17.56
N ILE A 74 -4.07 5.88 16.66
CA ILE A 74 -4.79 7.14 16.94
C ILE A 74 -6.27 6.84 17.23
N PHE A 75 -6.93 6.00 16.41
CA PHE A 75 -8.30 5.60 16.67
C PHE A 75 -8.45 4.81 17.96
N MET A 76 -7.52 3.89 18.25
CA MET A 76 -7.44 3.16 19.51
C MET A 76 -7.46 4.13 20.69
N HIS A 77 -6.56 5.13 20.68
CA HIS A 77 -6.49 6.13 21.75
C HIS A 77 -7.78 6.96 21.87
N HIS A 78 -8.37 7.37 20.75
CA HIS A 78 -9.63 8.09 20.73
C HIS A 78 -10.76 7.27 21.37
N PHE A 79 -10.94 6.01 20.98
CA PHE A 79 -12.00 5.15 21.50
C PHE A 79 -11.75 4.69 22.96
N TYR A 80 -10.50 4.64 23.40
CA TYR A 80 -10.14 4.30 24.78
C TYR A 80 -10.72 5.28 25.81
N GLN A 81 -10.96 6.53 25.42
CA GLN A 81 -11.51 7.57 26.30
C GLN A 81 -12.99 7.35 26.65
N PHE A 82 -13.70 6.51 25.90
CA PHE A 82 -15.10 6.21 26.18
C PHE A 82 -15.23 5.05 27.19
N LYS A 83 -16.25 5.16 28.07
CA LYS A 83 -16.50 4.14 29.10
C LYS A 83 -17.44 3.03 28.64
N ASP A 84 -18.14 3.21 27.51
CA ASP A 84 -19.17 2.32 26.97
C ASP A 84 -18.58 1.21 26.08
N ALA A 85 -19.47 0.45 25.41
CA ALA A 85 -19.11 -0.57 24.40
C ALA A 85 -18.15 -0.07 23.33
N ARG A 86 -18.08 1.26 23.09
CA ARG A 86 -17.08 1.90 22.21
C ARG A 86 -15.63 1.64 22.64
N ARG A 87 -15.40 1.34 23.92
CA ARG A 87 -14.07 0.93 24.41
C ARG A 87 -13.60 -0.40 23.77
N LEU A 88 -14.53 -1.27 23.37
CA LEU A 88 -14.19 -2.49 22.66
C LEU A 88 -13.57 -2.18 21.28
N LEU A 89 -14.01 -1.10 20.62
CA LEU A 89 -13.42 -0.65 19.37
C LEU A 89 -11.94 -0.27 19.53
N SER A 90 -11.54 0.22 20.71
CA SER A 90 -10.14 0.53 20.99
C SER A 90 -9.26 -0.73 20.90
N LEU A 91 -9.73 -1.87 21.45
CA LEU A 91 -9.02 -3.13 21.33
C LEU A 91 -8.96 -3.61 19.87
N LEU A 92 -10.07 -3.47 19.14
CA LEU A 92 -10.10 -3.83 17.73
C LEU A 92 -9.08 -3.03 16.91
N PHE A 93 -9.04 -1.69 17.10
CA PHE A 93 -8.07 -0.84 16.41
C PHE A 93 -6.63 -1.11 16.84
N LEU A 94 -6.39 -1.49 18.10
CA LEU A 94 -5.07 -1.94 18.56
C LEU A 94 -4.61 -3.19 17.82
N LEU A 95 -5.48 -4.19 17.69
CA LEU A 95 -5.17 -5.44 17.00
C LEU A 95 -4.94 -5.22 15.49
N ILE A 96 -5.79 -4.43 14.84
CA ILE A 96 -5.60 -4.07 13.42
C ILE A 96 -4.32 -3.29 13.23
N GLY A 97 -4.05 -2.29 14.08
CA GLY A 97 -2.84 -1.48 14.03
C GLY A 97 -1.57 -2.31 14.22
N PHE A 98 -1.57 -3.21 15.18
CA PHE A 98 -0.49 -4.19 15.38
C PHE A 98 -0.30 -5.08 14.14
N GLY A 99 -1.39 -5.60 13.57
CA GLY A 99 -1.36 -6.43 12.37
C GLY A 99 -0.76 -5.71 11.17
N LEU A 100 -1.11 -4.43 10.95
CA LEU A 100 -0.55 -3.61 9.87
C LEU A 100 0.94 -3.30 10.09
N ILE A 101 1.35 -2.99 11.32
CA ILE A 101 2.75 -2.77 11.68
C ILE A 101 3.56 -4.08 11.54
N PHE A 102 2.98 -5.21 11.93
CA PHE A 102 3.60 -6.52 11.72
C PHE A 102 3.79 -6.83 10.24
N TYR A 103 2.77 -6.59 9.42
CA TYR A 103 2.85 -6.79 7.97
C TYR A 103 3.88 -5.86 7.33
N PHE A 104 3.99 -4.62 7.81
CA PHE A 104 5.05 -3.69 7.40
C PHE A 104 6.45 -4.28 7.66
N TYR A 105 6.72 -4.80 8.84
CA TYR A 105 8.01 -5.42 9.14
C TYR A 105 8.24 -6.70 8.34
N HIS A 106 7.21 -7.51 8.14
CA HIS A 106 7.28 -8.70 7.29
C HIS A 106 7.67 -8.32 5.85
N ASP A 107 7.03 -7.31 5.27
CA ASP A 107 7.33 -6.86 3.90
C ASP A 107 8.72 -6.24 3.82
N THR A 108 9.12 -5.44 4.81
CA THR A 108 10.47 -4.88 4.95
C THR A 108 11.54 -5.98 4.97
N MET A 109 11.36 -7.00 5.81
CA MET A 109 12.29 -8.13 5.90
C MET A 109 12.38 -8.91 4.60
N LYS A 110 11.27 -9.09 3.90
CA LYS A 110 11.23 -9.71 2.58
C LYS A 110 12.07 -8.93 1.55
N TYR A 111 12.02 -7.59 1.57
CA TYR A 111 12.84 -6.77 0.68
C TYR A 111 14.32 -6.83 1.10
N ILE A 112 14.64 -6.71 2.39
CA ILE A 112 16.01 -6.82 2.90
C ILE A 112 16.61 -8.19 2.53
N ALA A 113 15.84 -9.26 2.72
CA ALA A 113 16.30 -10.60 2.39
C ALA A 113 16.54 -10.79 0.88
N ARG A 114 15.74 -10.16 0.01
CA ARG A 114 15.99 -10.14 -1.45
C ARG A 114 17.27 -9.40 -1.81
N PHE A 115 17.66 -8.38 -1.04
CA PHE A 115 18.92 -7.65 -1.25
C PHE A 115 20.15 -8.45 -0.85
N ILE A 116 20.06 -9.24 0.22
CA ILE A 116 21.21 -9.90 0.83
C ILE A 116 21.42 -11.31 0.24
N THR A 117 20.35 -12.01 -0.14
CA THR A 117 20.40 -13.42 -0.51
C THR A 117 19.74 -13.70 -1.87
N ASN A 118 20.23 -14.72 -2.56
CA ASN A 118 19.55 -15.25 -3.75
C ASN A 118 18.14 -15.75 -3.40
N GLN A 119 17.19 -15.53 -4.31
CA GLN A 119 15.73 -15.62 -4.09
C GLN A 119 15.19 -16.90 -3.42
N HIS A 120 15.92 -18.01 -3.44
CA HIS A 120 15.48 -19.29 -2.87
C HIS A 120 15.60 -19.36 -1.33
N THR A 121 16.60 -18.70 -0.74
CA THR A 121 16.85 -18.71 0.70
C THR A 121 15.99 -17.71 1.49
N VAL A 122 15.32 -16.76 0.81
CA VAL A 122 14.52 -15.71 1.46
C VAL A 122 13.32 -16.28 2.23
N LYS A 123 12.66 -17.30 1.66
CA LYS A 123 11.49 -17.93 2.31
C LYS A 123 11.89 -18.62 3.62
N ASP A 124 13.01 -19.33 3.60
CA ASP A 124 13.47 -20.09 4.75
C ASP A 124 13.89 -19.17 5.91
N TYR A 125 14.43 -17.98 5.59
CA TYR A 125 14.79 -16.97 6.59
C TYR A 125 13.58 -16.28 7.22
N LEU A 126 12.58 -15.90 6.41
CA LEU A 126 11.37 -15.22 6.88
C LEU A 126 10.50 -16.11 7.77
N TYR A 127 10.44 -17.40 7.46
CA TYR A 127 9.66 -18.38 8.22
C TYR A 127 10.46 -19.11 9.28
N SER A 128 11.75 -18.76 9.45
CA SER A 128 12.51 -19.24 10.58
C SER A 128 11.96 -18.65 11.89
N TRP A 129 12.07 -19.39 12.98
CA TRP A 129 11.66 -18.93 14.31
C TRP A 129 12.30 -17.60 14.69
N TRP A 130 13.54 -17.39 14.32
CA TRP A 130 14.29 -16.16 14.57
C TRP A 130 13.73 -14.98 13.80
N GLY A 131 13.38 -15.13 12.52
CA GLY A 131 12.76 -14.10 11.70
C GLY A 131 11.40 -13.69 12.27
N LEU A 132 10.58 -14.65 12.68
CA LEU A 132 9.28 -14.37 13.31
C LEU A 132 9.46 -13.64 14.66
N LEU A 133 10.38 -14.07 15.52
CA LEU A 133 10.65 -13.42 16.79
C LEU A 133 11.10 -11.96 16.61
N VAL A 134 12.00 -11.69 15.65
CA VAL A 134 12.44 -10.33 15.34
C VAL A 134 11.27 -9.46 14.88
N MET A 135 10.43 -9.95 13.96
CA MET A 135 9.27 -9.20 13.47
C MET A 135 8.25 -8.92 14.58
N ILE A 136 7.94 -9.90 15.42
CA ILE A 136 7.04 -9.73 16.56
C ILE A 136 7.61 -8.70 17.55
N THR A 137 8.87 -8.81 17.89
CA THR A 137 9.52 -7.90 18.86
C THR A 137 9.54 -6.46 18.35
N LEU A 138 9.89 -6.24 17.07
CA LEU A 138 9.88 -4.93 16.45
C LEU A 138 8.46 -4.35 16.38
N SER A 139 7.47 -5.17 16.04
CA SER A 139 6.07 -4.75 15.95
C SER A 139 5.51 -4.38 17.32
N LEU A 140 5.79 -5.18 18.35
CA LEU A 140 5.38 -4.89 19.72
C LEU A 140 6.03 -3.59 20.22
N SER A 141 7.34 -3.44 20.01
CA SER A 141 8.08 -2.24 20.42
C SER A 141 7.54 -0.98 19.75
N THR A 142 7.32 -1.03 18.43
CA THR A 142 6.77 0.11 17.66
C THR A 142 5.35 0.44 18.10
N THR A 143 4.51 -0.57 18.30
CA THR A 143 3.13 -0.38 18.79
C THR A 143 3.15 0.22 20.19
N ALA A 144 3.98 -0.28 21.12
CA ALA A 144 4.10 0.26 22.47
C ALA A 144 4.57 1.72 22.46
N ILE A 145 5.59 2.05 21.67
CA ILE A 145 6.08 3.43 21.50
C ILE A 145 4.96 4.32 20.97
N GLY A 146 4.22 3.87 19.96
CA GLY A 146 3.07 4.60 19.41
C GLY A 146 2.00 4.87 20.45
N VAL A 147 1.62 3.87 21.24
CA VAL A 147 0.64 4.02 22.33
C VAL A 147 1.12 5.03 23.37
N ILE A 148 2.37 4.92 23.83
CA ILE A 148 2.96 5.85 24.81
C ILE A 148 2.99 7.28 24.25
N PHE A 149 3.38 7.44 23.00
CA PHE A 149 3.43 8.73 22.33
C PHE A 149 2.05 9.41 22.31
N TYR A 150 1.00 8.68 21.91
CA TYR A 150 -0.35 9.23 21.84
C TYR A 150 -0.96 9.55 23.21
N HIS A 151 -0.57 8.84 24.27
CA HIS A 151 -0.96 9.20 25.63
C HIS A 151 -0.37 10.53 26.10
N LYS A 152 0.78 10.94 25.55
CA LYS A 152 1.44 12.22 25.92
C LYS A 152 0.98 13.40 25.05
N VAL A 153 0.27 13.18 23.95
CA VAL A 153 -0.19 14.25 23.05
C VAL A 153 -1.40 14.95 23.64
N SER A 154 -1.38 16.30 23.67
CA SER A 154 -2.51 17.11 24.17
C SER A 154 -3.77 16.94 23.32
N PHE A 155 -4.94 17.14 23.93
CA PHE A 155 -6.25 16.97 23.28
C PHE A 155 -6.43 17.85 22.04
N GLU A 156 -5.87 19.04 22.01
CA GLU A 156 -5.97 19.97 20.88
C GLU A 156 -5.22 19.44 19.63
N ASN A 157 -4.08 18.81 19.83
CA ASN A 157 -3.35 18.12 18.76
C ASN A 157 -4.04 16.82 18.34
N ASN A 158 -4.76 16.14 19.25
CA ASN A 158 -5.47 14.90 18.95
C ASN A 158 -6.54 15.08 17.86
N ARG A 159 -7.24 16.21 17.80
CA ARG A 159 -8.27 16.45 16.76
C ARG A 159 -7.68 16.52 15.36
N LYS A 160 -6.53 17.19 15.20
CA LYS A 160 -5.83 17.24 13.90
C LYS A 160 -5.29 15.87 13.50
N LEU A 161 -4.70 15.15 14.44
CA LEU A 161 -4.22 13.79 14.24
C LEU A 161 -5.37 12.83 13.90
N PHE A 162 -6.52 12.97 14.55
CA PHE A 162 -7.70 12.16 14.24
C PHE A 162 -8.19 12.37 12.80
N ASN A 163 -8.29 13.63 12.36
CA ASN A 163 -8.67 13.93 10.99
C ASN A 163 -7.66 13.36 9.96
N PHE A 164 -6.37 13.47 10.27
CA PHE A 164 -5.32 12.87 9.45
C PHE A 164 -5.46 11.34 9.40
N ALA A 165 -5.64 10.69 10.54
CA ALA A 165 -5.83 9.24 10.63
C ALA A 165 -7.06 8.77 9.85
N PHE A 166 -8.14 9.55 9.84
CA PHE A 166 -9.34 9.25 9.06
C PHE A 166 -9.04 9.21 7.55
N VAL A 167 -8.29 10.19 7.05
CA VAL A 167 -7.86 10.22 5.64
C VAL A 167 -6.97 9.02 5.32
N VAL A 168 -6.01 8.71 6.19
CA VAL A 168 -5.10 7.57 6.00
C VAL A 168 -5.87 6.25 5.96
N ILE A 169 -6.81 6.02 6.88
CA ILE A 169 -7.64 4.79 6.89
C ILE A 169 -8.51 4.73 5.63
N GLY A 170 -9.10 5.84 5.19
CA GLY A 170 -9.83 5.89 3.93
C GLY A 170 -8.96 5.47 2.74
N THR A 171 -7.72 5.93 2.69
CA THR A 171 -6.75 5.55 1.65
C THR A 171 -6.38 4.06 1.73
N CYS A 172 -6.19 3.52 2.94
CA CYS A 172 -5.94 2.09 3.14
C CYS A 172 -7.11 1.23 2.67
N LEU A 173 -8.35 1.64 2.97
CA LEU A 173 -9.57 0.94 2.51
C LEU A 173 -9.68 0.97 1.00
N LEU A 174 -9.44 2.11 0.35
CA LEU A 174 -9.42 2.21 -1.11
C LEU A 174 -8.37 1.27 -1.72
N TYR A 175 -7.17 1.21 -1.15
CA TYR A 175 -6.14 0.28 -1.59
C TYR A 175 -6.58 -1.18 -1.46
N MET A 176 -7.24 -1.56 -0.37
CA MET A 176 -7.78 -2.90 -0.18
C MET A 176 -8.86 -3.23 -1.22
N ILE A 177 -9.80 -2.30 -1.45
CA ILE A 177 -10.86 -2.45 -2.47
C ILE A 177 -10.26 -2.65 -3.85
N ILE A 178 -9.27 -1.84 -4.23
CA ILE A 178 -8.58 -1.98 -5.53
C ILE A 178 -7.92 -3.36 -5.65
N ASN A 179 -7.28 -3.85 -4.59
CA ASN A 179 -6.65 -5.18 -4.63
C ASN A 179 -7.68 -6.31 -4.68
N LEU A 180 -8.83 -6.18 -4.03
CA LEU A 180 -9.94 -7.13 -4.13
C LEU A 180 -10.51 -7.18 -5.54
N ILE A 181 -10.65 -6.03 -6.22
CA ILE A 181 -11.16 -5.95 -7.59
C ILE A 181 -10.13 -6.51 -8.58
N LYS A 182 -8.83 -6.35 -8.34
CA LYS A 182 -7.77 -6.86 -9.24
C LYS A 182 -7.84 -8.39 -9.43
N GLY A 183 -8.24 -9.14 -8.42
CA GLY A 183 -8.33 -10.60 -8.49
C GLY A 183 -9.36 -11.09 -9.53
N PRO A 184 -10.65 -10.69 -9.41
CA PRO A 184 -11.71 -11.07 -10.35
C PRO A 184 -11.49 -10.54 -11.78
N VAL A 185 -10.87 -9.36 -11.92
CA VAL A 185 -10.63 -8.76 -13.25
C VAL A 185 -9.60 -9.54 -14.06
N GLY A 186 -8.78 -10.40 -13.40
CA GLY A 186 -7.97 -11.44 -14.07
C GLY A 186 -6.98 -10.94 -15.12
N ARG A 187 -6.61 -9.67 -15.09
CA ARG A 187 -5.73 -9.07 -16.09
C ARG A 187 -4.32 -9.65 -16.04
N MET A 188 -3.85 -10.23 -17.15
CA MET A 188 -2.48 -10.68 -17.26
C MET A 188 -1.52 -9.50 -17.16
N ARG A 189 -0.51 -9.61 -16.29
CA ARG A 189 0.50 -8.54 -16.12
C ARG A 189 1.36 -8.45 -17.38
N PHE A 190 1.73 -7.23 -17.78
CA PHE A 190 2.64 -6.97 -18.89
C PHE A 190 3.89 -7.87 -18.85
N ARG A 191 4.52 -8.01 -17.68
CA ARG A 191 5.67 -8.91 -17.46
C ARG A 191 5.34 -10.37 -17.78
N ALA A 192 4.15 -10.85 -17.49
CA ALA A 192 3.76 -12.24 -17.79
C ALA A 192 3.63 -12.44 -19.29
N MET A 193 3.05 -11.47 -20.01
CA MET A 193 2.93 -11.50 -21.49
C MET A 193 4.30 -11.51 -22.17
N THR A 194 5.26 -10.74 -21.67
CA THR A 194 6.63 -10.73 -22.22
C THR A 194 7.40 -12.03 -21.95
N LEU A 195 7.10 -12.75 -20.87
CA LEU A 195 7.70 -14.07 -20.58
C LEU A 195 7.15 -15.19 -21.48
N ILE A 196 5.96 -15.02 -22.05
CA ILE A 196 5.33 -15.98 -23.00
C ILE A 196 5.76 -15.68 -24.46
N GLY A 197 6.88 -15.02 -24.67
CA GLY A 197 7.40 -14.74 -26.02
C GLY A 197 6.93 -13.43 -26.63
N ASN A 198 6.64 -12.41 -25.81
CA ASN A 198 6.09 -11.12 -26.23
C ASN A 198 4.70 -11.24 -26.89
N ASP A 199 3.90 -12.20 -26.47
CA ASP A 199 2.54 -12.36 -26.96
C ASP A 199 1.60 -11.40 -26.22
N PHE A 200 1.26 -10.29 -26.88
CA PHE A 200 0.35 -9.28 -26.38
C PHE A 200 -1.12 -9.55 -26.77
N SER A 201 -1.43 -10.69 -27.36
CA SER A 201 -2.82 -11.10 -27.66
C SER A 201 -3.66 -11.23 -26.38
N TYR A 202 -3.01 -11.54 -25.26
CA TYR A 202 -3.62 -11.60 -23.92
C TYR A 202 -3.79 -10.23 -23.24
N TYR A 203 -3.42 -9.15 -23.93
CA TYR A 203 -3.62 -7.82 -23.38
C TYR A 203 -5.11 -7.49 -23.30
N THR A 204 -5.58 -7.23 -22.09
CA THR A 204 -6.96 -6.83 -21.84
C THR A 204 -6.96 -5.41 -21.25
N PRO A 205 -7.66 -4.44 -21.87
CA PRO A 205 -7.82 -3.12 -21.29
C PRO A 205 -8.40 -3.19 -19.89
N TRP A 206 -8.09 -2.21 -19.02
CA TRP A 206 -8.49 -2.21 -17.62
C TRP A 206 -10.03 -2.20 -17.40
N TYR A 207 -10.79 -1.74 -18.38
CA TYR A 207 -12.25 -1.68 -18.35
C TYR A 207 -12.95 -2.92 -18.93
N VAL A 208 -12.19 -3.90 -19.39
CA VAL A 208 -12.70 -5.18 -19.91
C VAL A 208 -12.37 -6.27 -18.91
N ILE A 209 -13.39 -7.05 -18.54
CA ILE A 209 -13.20 -8.24 -17.69
C ILE A 209 -12.54 -9.31 -18.55
N SER A 210 -11.39 -9.80 -18.13
CA SER A 210 -10.67 -10.84 -18.87
C SER A 210 -11.22 -12.22 -18.49
N ASP A 211 -11.57 -13.01 -19.51
CA ASP A 211 -11.92 -14.43 -19.31
C ASP A 211 -10.67 -15.31 -19.15
N ALA A 212 -9.46 -14.75 -19.29
CA ALA A 212 -8.21 -15.44 -19.09
C ALA A 212 -7.97 -15.69 -17.59
N LYS A 213 -8.27 -16.89 -17.16
CA LYS A 213 -7.87 -17.42 -15.84
C LYS A 213 -6.51 -18.12 -15.94
#